data_022a518214054d667d11d7a437c8624d
#
_entry.id   022a518214054d667d11d7a437c8624d
#
_cell.length_a   1.000
_cell.length_b   1.000
_cell.length_c   1.000
_cell.angle_alpha   90.00
_cell.angle_beta   90.00
_cell.angle_gamma   90.00
#
_symmetry.space_group_name_H-M   'P 1'
#
loop_
_entity.id
_entity.type
_entity.pdbx_description
1 polymer ?
#
loop_
_entity_poly.entity_id
_entity_poly.type
_entity_poly.pdbx_seq_one_letter_code
_entity_poly.pdbx_strand_id
1 'polypeptide(L)'
;ASANDGTNPDIISVNTGIANVVDDTSPQLGGDLDTNSHNITIDDAHGINDENGNEQIIFQTTSSAVNQFDITNAATGNAPSISATGGDSNIDIALIPKGTGETKVGTGAADATVTSSGAHNLILDTNSGTNSGTITITDGANGNIIIAPNGTGVAQAVDGGDNTAAIKIAGKETIWVPASAMYPNTTNGCADLAQTELSNGPELKTLDFDKDSDEFAQFAVAFPKSWNEGTVTFQAFFTAASTDTGTTAWVLQGVALADNGDLNTAFGTAVGPTAKAMSGTSNDLAVTAESGAVTIAGSPSTDEYVFFQISRDVSADDLNADAKLLGVKLFFTTDAANDV
;
A
#
# COMPACT_ATOMS: atom_id res chain seq x y z
N ALA A 1 26.84 60.28 -57.43
CA ALA A 1 27.59 59.10 -57.80
C ALA A 1 29.05 59.32 -57.32
N SER A 2 29.46 58.70 -56.24
CA SER A 2 30.83 58.64 -55.83
C SER A 2 31.49 57.55 -56.62
N ALA A 3 32.53 57.92 -57.40
CA ALA A 3 33.31 56.96 -58.18
C ALA A 3 34.06 56.03 -57.21
N ASN A 4 33.99 54.77 -57.46
CA ASN A 4 34.88 53.77 -56.85
C ASN A 4 36.28 54.07 -57.29
N ASP A 5 37.20 54.45 -56.39
CA ASP A 5 38.61 54.76 -56.68
C ASP A 5 39.50 53.53 -56.74
N GLY A 6 38.91 52.29 -56.71
CA GLY A 6 39.62 51.00 -56.84
C GLY A 6 40.48 50.58 -55.66
N THR A 7 40.39 51.26 -54.50
CA THR A 7 41.21 50.95 -53.33
C THR A 7 40.43 50.41 -52.12
N ASN A 8 39.10 50.38 -52.22
CA ASN A 8 38.26 49.72 -51.19
C ASN A 8 37.09 48.98 -51.85
N PRO A 9 37.24 47.70 -52.18
CA PRO A 9 36.20 46.95 -52.86
C PRO A 9 35.07 46.67 -51.92
N ASP A 10 34.46 47.14 -51.21
CA ASP A 10 33.27 46.66 -50.45
C ASP A 10 32.65 47.67 -49.50
N ILE A 11 32.46 48.93 -50.00
CA ILE A 11 31.36 49.68 -49.35
C ILE A 11 30.10 49.40 -50.21
N ILE A 12 29.46 48.28 -50.02
CA ILE A 12 28.04 48.17 -50.33
C ILE A 12 27.31 49.19 -49.47
N SER A 13 26.92 50.27 -50.07
CA SER A 13 26.02 51.25 -49.42
C SER A 13 24.70 50.52 -49.18
N VAL A 14 24.57 49.91 -48.03
CA VAL A 14 23.39 49.23 -47.59
C VAL A 14 22.32 50.21 -47.14
N ASN A 15 21.86 50.98 -48.06
CA ASN A 15 20.63 51.79 -47.83
C ASN A 15 19.44 51.30 -48.66
N THR A 16 19.63 50.17 -49.34
CA THR A 16 18.54 49.36 -49.89
C THR A 16 18.77 47.99 -49.23
N GLY A 17 17.93 47.64 -48.24
CA GLY A 17 18.04 46.39 -47.48
C GLY A 17 18.55 45.24 -48.34
N ILE A 18 19.36 44.38 -47.78
CA ILE A 18 19.79 43.14 -48.43
C ILE A 18 18.53 42.46 -48.95
N ALA A 19 18.29 42.52 -50.24
CA ALA A 19 17.06 41.95 -50.83
C ALA A 19 17.06 40.43 -50.75
N ASN A 20 18.28 39.83 -50.61
CA ASN A 20 18.43 38.40 -50.45
C ASN A 20 19.84 38.07 -49.92
N VAL A 21 19.95 37.18 -48.92
CA VAL A 21 21.24 36.63 -48.41
C VAL A 21 21.66 35.37 -49.15
N VAL A 22 21.00 35.01 -50.26
CA VAL A 22 21.25 33.77 -51.01
C VAL A 22 22.63 33.70 -51.59
N ASP A 23 23.31 34.83 -51.79
CA ASP A 23 24.65 34.88 -52.41
C ASP A 23 25.77 34.69 -51.35
N ASP A 24 25.45 34.72 -50.07
CA ASP A 24 26.40 34.41 -49.00
C ASP A 24 26.30 32.92 -48.63
N THR A 25 27.32 32.17 -48.93
CA THR A 25 27.40 30.73 -48.63
C THR A 25 27.65 30.43 -47.15
N SER A 26 27.93 31.43 -46.34
CA SER A 26 28.21 31.30 -44.88
C SER A 26 27.71 32.54 -44.12
N PRO A 27 26.43 32.86 -44.18
CA PRO A 27 25.88 34.06 -43.54
C PRO A 27 26.07 34.01 -42.03
N GLN A 28 26.71 35.03 -41.44
CA GLN A 28 26.92 35.15 -40.01
C GLN A 28 26.14 36.34 -39.50
N LEU A 29 25.37 36.07 -38.37
CA LEU A 29 24.68 37.13 -37.66
C LEU A 29 25.61 37.68 -36.57
N GLY A 30 25.87 39.00 -36.60
CA GLY A 30 26.68 39.68 -35.58
C GLY A 30 25.95 39.85 -34.23
N GLY A 31 24.72 39.35 -34.12
CA GLY A 31 23.83 39.38 -32.95
C GLY A 31 22.66 38.42 -33.12
N ASP A 32 21.68 38.51 -32.23
CA ASP A 32 20.50 37.65 -32.24
C ASP A 32 19.64 37.90 -33.53
N LEU A 33 19.01 36.86 -34.02
CA LEU A 33 18.04 36.99 -35.13
C LEU A 33 16.71 37.50 -34.55
N ASP A 34 16.41 38.76 -34.80
CA ASP A 34 15.08 39.34 -34.56
C ASP A 34 14.23 39.14 -35.83
N THR A 35 13.20 38.30 -35.74
CA THR A 35 12.30 38.01 -36.86
C THR A 35 11.30 39.12 -37.14
N ASN A 36 11.24 40.16 -36.30
CA ASN A 36 10.34 41.30 -36.40
C ASN A 36 8.87 40.88 -36.69
N SER A 37 8.37 39.92 -35.89
CA SER A 37 7.02 39.32 -36.02
C SER A 37 6.78 38.51 -37.29
N HIS A 38 7.78 38.11 -38.02
CA HIS A 38 7.69 37.18 -39.14
C HIS A 38 8.07 35.74 -38.74
N ASN A 39 7.53 34.78 -39.47
CA ASN A 39 7.85 33.37 -39.28
C ASN A 39 9.22 33.02 -39.88
N ILE A 40 9.88 32.03 -39.31
CA ILE A 40 10.99 31.32 -39.93
C ILE A 40 10.40 30.12 -40.67
N THR A 41 10.62 30.02 -41.98
CA THR A 41 10.20 28.85 -42.78
C THR A 41 11.37 27.90 -42.90
N ILE A 42 11.13 26.65 -42.51
CA ILE A 42 12.12 25.55 -42.59
C ILE A 42 11.52 24.49 -43.52
N ASP A 43 12.28 24.08 -44.51
CA ASP A 43 11.88 23.05 -45.47
C ASP A 43 11.79 21.67 -44.80
N ASP A 44 11.09 20.74 -45.46
CA ASP A 44 10.94 19.36 -45.03
C ASP A 44 12.30 18.68 -44.80
N ALA A 45 12.41 17.93 -43.72
CA ALA A 45 13.64 17.24 -43.30
C ALA A 45 14.86 18.16 -43.05
N HIS A 46 14.62 19.45 -42.77
CA HIS A 46 15.64 20.41 -42.34
C HIS A 46 15.39 20.86 -40.91
N GLY A 47 16.38 21.45 -40.25
CA GLY A 47 16.27 21.77 -38.84
C GLY A 47 17.30 22.70 -38.27
N ILE A 48 17.53 22.57 -36.99
CA ILE A 48 18.52 23.32 -36.24
C ILE A 48 19.66 22.35 -35.87
N ASN A 49 20.90 22.72 -36.24
CA ASN A 49 22.10 21.93 -36.03
C ASN A 49 22.97 22.50 -34.90
N ASP A 50 23.84 21.68 -34.32
CA ASP A 50 24.88 22.10 -33.39
C ASP A 50 26.08 22.75 -34.15
N GLU A 51 27.06 23.21 -33.42
CA GLU A 51 28.29 23.84 -33.99
C GLU A 51 29.14 22.88 -34.84
N ASN A 52 28.93 21.55 -34.71
CA ASN A 52 29.63 20.53 -35.48
C ASN A 52 28.84 20.06 -36.70
N GLY A 53 27.65 20.63 -36.94
CA GLY A 53 26.79 20.28 -38.03
C GLY A 53 25.86 19.09 -37.78
N ASN A 54 25.77 18.57 -36.51
CA ASN A 54 24.86 17.50 -36.17
C ASN A 54 23.46 18.07 -35.90
N GLU A 55 22.41 17.36 -36.31
CA GLU A 55 21.03 17.75 -36.16
C GLU A 55 20.61 17.66 -34.69
N GLN A 56 20.09 18.76 -34.15
CA GLN A 56 19.47 18.81 -32.81
C GLN A 56 17.95 18.69 -32.90
N ILE A 57 17.33 19.36 -33.88
CA ILE A 57 15.89 19.34 -34.14
C ILE A 57 15.68 19.27 -35.63
N ILE A 58 14.98 18.25 -36.12
CA ILE A 58 14.54 18.13 -37.52
C ILE A 58 13.05 18.39 -37.59
N PHE A 59 12.62 19.26 -38.50
CA PHE A 59 11.22 19.52 -38.81
C PHE A 59 10.79 18.65 -39.98
N GLN A 60 9.75 17.84 -39.76
CA GLN A 60 9.11 17.01 -40.78
C GLN A 60 7.78 17.66 -41.14
N THR A 61 7.46 17.76 -42.42
CA THR A 61 6.22 18.35 -42.88
C THR A 61 5.19 17.31 -43.26
N THR A 62 3.94 17.58 -42.96
CA THR A 62 2.80 16.78 -43.39
C THR A 62 1.91 17.67 -44.28
N SER A 63 1.55 17.16 -45.46
CA SER A 63 0.63 17.88 -46.34
C SER A 63 -0.70 18.12 -45.66
N SER A 64 -1.18 19.37 -45.70
CA SER A 64 -2.44 19.78 -45.05
C SER A 64 -2.49 19.59 -43.55
N ALA A 65 -1.33 19.72 -42.88
CA ALA A 65 -1.26 19.67 -41.40
C ALA A 65 -2.13 20.77 -40.76
N VAL A 66 -2.89 20.42 -39.74
CA VAL A 66 -3.78 21.34 -39.00
C VAL A 66 -3.45 21.38 -37.51
N ASN A 67 -2.57 20.49 -37.03
CA ASN A 67 -2.17 20.35 -35.63
C ASN A 67 -0.68 20.58 -35.47
N GLN A 68 -0.26 21.16 -34.36
CA GLN A 68 1.14 21.49 -34.06
C GLN A 68 1.44 21.38 -32.57
N PHE A 69 2.72 21.53 -32.25
CA PHE A 69 3.17 21.76 -30.87
C PHE A 69 3.34 23.24 -30.59
N ASP A 70 2.81 23.70 -29.46
CA ASP A 70 3.12 24.99 -28.89
C ASP A 70 4.10 24.81 -27.73
N ILE A 71 5.19 25.59 -27.76
CA ILE A 71 6.19 25.68 -26.69
C ILE A 71 6.04 27.02 -26.01
N THR A 72 5.64 27.01 -24.75
CA THR A 72 5.40 28.24 -23.99
C THR A 72 6.36 28.34 -22.81
N ASN A 73 7.07 29.47 -22.69
CA ASN A 73 7.85 29.77 -21.50
C ASN A 73 6.93 30.18 -20.32
N ALA A 74 7.50 30.33 -19.12
CA ALA A 74 6.74 30.70 -17.94
C ALA A 74 7.45 31.73 -17.08
N ALA A 75 6.68 32.55 -16.35
CA ALA A 75 7.20 33.40 -15.28
C ALA A 75 7.59 32.58 -14.04
N THR A 76 8.37 33.18 -13.14
CA THR A 76 8.76 32.57 -11.87
C THR A 76 7.56 32.00 -11.11
N GLY A 77 7.66 30.73 -10.70
CA GLY A 77 6.61 30.01 -9.96
C GLY A 77 5.62 29.25 -10.85
N ASN A 78 5.71 29.38 -12.19
CA ASN A 78 4.91 28.62 -13.14
C ASN A 78 5.79 27.68 -13.96
N ALA A 79 5.21 26.62 -14.53
CA ALA A 79 5.90 25.67 -15.37
C ALA A 79 5.80 26.07 -16.86
N PRO A 80 6.91 26.01 -17.65
CA PRO A 80 6.82 26.04 -19.10
C PRO A 80 6.09 24.80 -19.62
N SER A 81 5.47 24.90 -20.78
CA SER A 81 4.68 23.81 -21.33
C SER A 81 5.04 23.48 -22.78
N ILE A 82 4.85 22.21 -23.13
CA ILE A 82 4.73 21.72 -24.51
C ILE A 82 3.31 21.21 -24.64
N SER A 83 2.53 21.79 -25.54
CA SER A 83 1.12 21.43 -25.75
C SER A 83 0.84 21.10 -27.21
N ALA A 84 -0.07 20.17 -27.45
CA ALA A 84 -0.63 19.92 -28.76
C ALA A 84 -1.82 20.86 -28.97
N THR A 85 -1.83 21.59 -30.11
CA THR A 85 -2.88 22.53 -30.48
C THR A 85 -3.21 22.40 -31.98
N GLY A 86 -4.34 22.92 -32.42
CA GLY A 86 -4.69 22.88 -33.86
C GLY A 86 -6.17 22.86 -34.14
N GLY A 87 -6.53 22.34 -35.33
CA GLY A 87 -7.88 22.33 -35.85
C GLY A 87 -8.74 21.17 -35.35
N ASP A 88 -8.16 20.09 -34.87
CA ASP A 88 -8.90 18.91 -34.36
C ASP A 88 -9.36 19.11 -32.93
N SER A 89 -10.46 18.45 -32.55
CA SER A 89 -11.03 18.54 -31.19
C SER A 89 -10.22 17.77 -30.13
N ASN A 90 -9.52 16.70 -30.52
CA ASN A 90 -8.68 15.87 -29.65
C ASN A 90 -7.35 15.63 -30.36
N ILE A 91 -6.27 15.97 -29.71
CA ILE A 91 -4.92 15.87 -30.26
C ILE A 91 -4.02 15.27 -29.19
N ASP A 92 -3.42 14.11 -29.46
CA ASP A 92 -2.49 13.42 -28.56
C ASP A 92 -1.08 14.01 -28.65
N ILE A 93 -0.32 13.94 -27.56
CA ILE A 93 1.12 14.15 -27.58
C ILE A 93 1.80 12.77 -27.59
N ALA A 94 2.44 12.43 -28.71
CA ALA A 94 3.16 11.18 -28.84
C ALA A 94 4.66 11.39 -28.52
N LEU A 95 5.16 10.71 -27.49
CA LEU A 95 6.59 10.63 -27.15
C LEU A 95 7.08 9.25 -27.58
N ILE A 96 7.75 9.17 -28.73
CA ILE A 96 8.11 7.90 -29.38
C ILE A 96 9.62 7.69 -29.38
N PRO A 97 10.20 6.90 -28.44
CA PRO A 97 11.58 6.50 -28.48
C PRO A 97 11.89 5.62 -29.69
N LYS A 98 13.15 5.61 -30.14
CA LYS A 98 13.59 4.75 -31.24
C LYS A 98 14.05 3.38 -30.72
N GLY A 99 13.60 2.31 -31.36
CA GLY A 99 14.01 0.93 -31.06
C GLY A 99 13.66 0.51 -29.65
N THR A 100 14.65 0.10 -28.83
CA THR A 100 14.47 -0.28 -27.43
C THR A 100 14.65 0.87 -26.44
N GLY A 101 14.64 2.11 -26.93
CA GLY A 101 14.72 3.30 -26.06
C GLY A 101 13.49 3.45 -25.17
N GLU A 102 13.64 4.27 -24.13
CA GLU A 102 12.60 4.50 -23.10
C GLU A 102 12.26 5.98 -23.00
N THR A 103 11.03 6.30 -22.60
CA THR A 103 10.67 7.64 -22.12
C THR A 103 10.99 7.75 -20.63
N LYS A 104 11.99 8.54 -20.25
CA LYS A 104 12.41 8.73 -18.86
C LYS A 104 11.80 10.00 -18.30
N VAL A 105 11.16 9.90 -17.12
CA VAL A 105 10.55 11.01 -16.40
C VAL A 105 11.36 11.29 -15.14
N GLY A 106 11.59 12.57 -14.83
CA GLY A 106 12.31 13.00 -13.63
C GLY A 106 13.80 13.25 -13.86
N THR A 107 14.51 13.65 -12.81
CA THR A 107 15.92 14.10 -12.86
C THR A 107 16.93 13.00 -12.52
N GLY A 108 16.48 11.85 -12.03
CA GLY A 108 17.36 10.79 -11.49
C GLY A 108 17.92 11.07 -10.10
N ALA A 109 17.62 12.24 -9.50
CA ALA A 109 18.09 12.65 -8.18
C ALA A 109 16.95 12.78 -7.14
N ALA A 110 15.71 12.70 -7.57
CA ALA A 110 14.50 12.75 -6.74
C ALA A 110 13.39 11.90 -7.37
N ASP A 111 12.34 11.62 -6.59
CA ASP A 111 11.18 10.90 -7.07
C ASP A 111 10.56 11.59 -8.29
N ALA A 112 10.18 10.80 -9.29
CA ALA A 112 9.46 11.28 -10.46
C ALA A 112 7.96 11.14 -10.24
N THR A 113 7.19 12.17 -10.62
CA THR A 113 5.73 12.15 -10.50
C THR A 113 5.10 12.20 -11.90
N VAL A 114 4.18 11.27 -12.17
CA VAL A 114 3.28 11.33 -13.31
C VAL A 114 1.87 11.52 -12.77
N THR A 115 1.19 12.58 -13.20
CA THR A 115 -0.13 12.93 -12.68
C THR A 115 -1.06 13.36 -13.81
N SER A 116 -2.36 13.14 -13.64
CA SER A 116 -3.37 13.79 -14.47
C SER A 116 -3.46 15.29 -14.14
N SER A 117 -3.88 16.09 -15.09
CA SER A 117 -4.19 17.50 -14.88
C SER A 117 -5.67 17.67 -14.57
N GLY A 118 -5.99 18.32 -13.43
CA GLY A 118 -7.37 18.52 -12.98
C GLY A 118 -8.00 17.26 -12.36
N ALA A 119 -9.33 17.29 -12.19
CA ALA A 119 -10.13 16.26 -11.53
C ALA A 119 -10.42 15.08 -12.49
N HIS A 120 -9.38 14.35 -12.88
CA HIS A 120 -9.47 13.22 -13.81
C HIS A 120 -8.59 12.06 -13.35
N ASN A 121 -9.00 10.84 -13.69
CA ASN A 121 -8.25 9.63 -13.40
C ASN A 121 -6.92 9.59 -14.18
N LEU A 122 -5.90 8.98 -13.59
CA LEU A 122 -4.71 8.53 -14.31
C LEU A 122 -4.90 7.06 -14.68
N ILE A 123 -4.83 6.75 -15.97
CA ILE A 123 -4.98 5.38 -16.50
C ILE A 123 -3.67 4.99 -17.19
N LEU A 124 -3.14 3.81 -16.81
CA LEU A 124 -2.01 3.16 -17.47
C LEU A 124 -2.52 1.91 -18.18
N ASP A 125 -2.31 1.84 -19.48
CA ASP A 125 -2.72 0.70 -20.29
C ASP A 125 -1.67 0.37 -21.38
N THR A 126 -1.94 -0.61 -22.19
CA THR A 126 -1.14 -0.97 -23.37
C THR A 126 -2.02 -1.02 -24.60
N ASN A 127 -1.41 -0.92 -25.80
CA ASN A 127 -2.11 -1.06 -27.08
C ASN A 127 -3.38 -0.18 -27.19
N SER A 128 -3.33 1.05 -26.67
CA SER A 128 -4.45 2.01 -26.64
C SER A 128 -5.75 1.39 -26.10
N GLY A 129 -5.65 0.61 -25.03
CA GLY A 129 -6.77 -0.05 -24.36
C GLY A 129 -7.32 -1.29 -25.08
N THR A 130 -6.81 -1.66 -26.25
CA THR A 130 -7.30 -2.83 -27.01
C THR A 130 -6.68 -4.11 -26.44
N ASN A 131 -7.51 -5.03 -25.91
CA ASN A 131 -7.07 -6.26 -25.27
C ASN A 131 -6.03 -6.04 -24.14
N SER A 132 -6.14 -4.95 -23.42
CA SER A 132 -5.22 -4.52 -22.37
C SER A 132 -5.88 -4.60 -21.00
N GLY A 133 -5.15 -5.05 -19.98
CA GLY A 133 -5.45 -4.74 -18.60
C GLY A 133 -5.12 -3.27 -18.31
N THR A 134 -5.68 -2.71 -17.24
CA THR A 134 -5.45 -1.32 -16.83
C THR A 134 -5.02 -1.22 -15.38
N ILE A 135 -4.23 -0.18 -15.07
CA ILE A 135 -4.07 0.34 -13.73
C ILE A 135 -4.71 1.72 -13.73
N THR A 136 -5.74 1.92 -12.90
CA THR A 136 -6.46 3.20 -12.80
C THR A 136 -6.30 3.77 -11.41
N ILE A 137 -5.81 5.00 -11.31
CA ILE A 137 -5.80 5.78 -10.08
C ILE A 137 -6.97 6.77 -10.20
N THR A 138 -8.02 6.54 -9.40
CA THR A 138 -9.25 7.33 -9.44
C THR A 138 -9.08 8.64 -8.69
N ASP A 139 -9.39 9.77 -9.32
CA ASP A 139 -9.47 11.07 -8.65
C ASP A 139 -10.66 11.12 -7.67
N GLY A 140 -10.46 11.80 -6.53
CA GLY A 140 -11.48 12.01 -5.50
C GLY A 140 -11.00 11.69 -4.08
N ALA A 141 -11.72 12.21 -3.06
CA ALA A 141 -11.37 12.07 -1.64
C ALA A 141 -11.28 10.60 -1.16
N ASN A 142 -12.00 9.68 -1.80
CA ASN A 142 -12.00 8.24 -1.53
C ASN A 142 -11.72 7.44 -2.82
N GLY A 143 -10.87 7.98 -3.71
CA GLY A 143 -10.54 7.34 -4.98
C GLY A 143 -9.80 6.01 -4.79
N ASN A 144 -10.12 5.02 -5.59
CA ASN A 144 -9.52 3.70 -5.57
C ASN A 144 -8.30 3.62 -6.49
N ILE A 145 -7.37 2.70 -6.18
CA ILE A 145 -6.41 2.17 -7.15
C ILE A 145 -6.98 0.84 -7.64
N ILE A 146 -7.30 0.76 -8.92
CA ILE A 146 -7.91 -0.42 -9.55
C ILE A 146 -6.88 -1.07 -10.46
N ILE A 147 -6.63 -2.36 -10.27
CA ILE A 147 -5.84 -3.21 -11.18
C ILE A 147 -6.85 -4.14 -11.85
N ALA A 148 -7.13 -3.92 -13.12
CA ALA A 148 -8.14 -4.67 -13.88
C ALA A 148 -7.49 -5.44 -15.03
N PRO A 149 -7.22 -6.75 -14.88
CA PRO A 149 -6.78 -7.60 -15.97
C PRO A 149 -7.84 -7.70 -17.07
N ASN A 150 -7.42 -7.94 -18.31
CA ASN A 150 -8.33 -8.17 -19.43
C ASN A 150 -8.75 -9.65 -19.53
N GLY A 151 -10.03 -9.90 -19.81
CA GLY A 151 -10.57 -11.24 -20.08
C GLY A 151 -10.36 -12.20 -18.91
N THR A 152 -9.66 -13.32 -19.14
CA THR A 152 -9.32 -14.34 -18.13
C THR A 152 -7.96 -14.08 -17.45
N GLY A 153 -7.35 -12.93 -17.70
CA GLY A 153 -6.11 -12.53 -17.04
C GLY A 153 -6.29 -12.37 -15.52
N VAL A 154 -5.19 -12.46 -14.78
CA VAL A 154 -5.16 -12.29 -13.32
C VAL A 154 -4.13 -11.22 -12.93
N ALA A 155 -4.36 -10.53 -11.81
CA ALA A 155 -3.34 -9.72 -11.18
C ALA A 155 -2.41 -10.65 -10.39
N GLN A 156 -1.13 -10.67 -10.75
CA GLN A 156 -0.12 -11.52 -10.11
C GLN A 156 0.92 -10.67 -9.40
N ALA A 157 1.25 -11.05 -8.17
CA ALA A 157 2.49 -10.65 -7.53
C ALA A 157 3.47 -11.82 -7.64
N VAL A 158 4.58 -11.61 -8.34
CA VAL A 158 5.60 -12.63 -8.55
C VAL A 158 6.94 -12.09 -8.11
N ASP A 159 7.78 -12.93 -7.50
CA ASP A 159 9.21 -12.64 -7.41
C ASP A 159 9.87 -12.91 -8.77
N GLY A 160 10.99 -12.33 -9.05
CA GLY A 160 11.62 -12.36 -10.38
C GLY A 160 12.03 -13.75 -10.90
N GLY A 161 11.62 -14.87 -10.28
CA GLY A 161 12.13 -16.19 -10.64
C GLY A 161 11.18 -17.36 -10.56
N ASP A 162 10.31 -17.49 -9.57
CA ASP A 162 9.57 -18.74 -9.33
C ASP A 162 8.05 -18.60 -9.13
N ASN A 163 7.48 -17.41 -9.28
CA ASN A 163 6.05 -17.12 -9.09
C ASN A 163 5.52 -17.40 -7.67
N THR A 164 6.37 -17.42 -6.65
CA THR A 164 5.97 -17.72 -5.27
C THR A 164 5.69 -16.48 -4.43
N ALA A 165 5.99 -15.27 -4.93
CA ALA A 165 5.70 -14.04 -4.20
C ALA A 165 4.19 -13.83 -4.04
N ALA A 166 3.72 -13.75 -2.82
CA ALA A 166 2.33 -13.46 -2.51
C ALA A 166 2.10 -11.95 -2.31
N ILE A 167 0.90 -11.47 -2.63
CA ILE A 167 0.45 -10.16 -2.16
C ILE A 167 0.22 -10.29 -0.66
N LYS A 168 1.08 -9.68 0.15
CA LYS A 168 0.90 -9.65 1.60
C LYS A 168 -0.22 -8.68 1.95
N ILE A 169 -1.30 -9.21 2.50
CA ILE A 169 -2.39 -8.41 3.07
C ILE A 169 -2.17 -8.42 4.57
N ALA A 170 -1.55 -7.36 5.10
CA ALA A 170 -1.39 -7.19 6.53
C ALA A 170 -2.75 -6.90 7.18
N GLY A 171 -3.11 -7.65 8.20
CA GLY A 171 -4.36 -7.50 8.92
C GLY A 171 -4.37 -8.28 10.23
N LYS A 172 -5.45 -8.14 10.99
CA LYS A 172 -5.73 -8.99 12.16
C LYS A 172 -6.88 -9.91 11.83
N GLU A 173 -6.71 -11.19 12.12
CA GLU A 173 -7.76 -12.20 12.12
C GLU A 173 -8.04 -12.70 13.53
N THR A 174 -9.10 -13.46 13.68
CA THR A 174 -9.55 -13.92 14.99
C THR A 174 -9.86 -15.42 15.00
N ILE A 175 -9.50 -16.08 16.10
CA ILE A 175 -9.91 -17.45 16.42
C ILE A 175 -10.76 -17.37 17.68
N TRP A 176 -11.99 -17.91 17.63
CA TRP A 176 -12.82 -18.08 18.81
C TRP A 176 -12.60 -19.45 19.42
N VAL A 177 -12.22 -19.47 20.70
CA VAL A 177 -12.04 -20.70 21.49
C VAL A 177 -13.08 -20.69 22.61
N PRO A 178 -14.17 -21.46 22.51
CA PRO A 178 -15.17 -21.54 23.58
C PRO A 178 -14.64 -22.30 24.79
N ALA A 179 -15.15 -22.02 25.96
CA ALA A 179 -14.80 -22.74 27.19
C ALA A 179 -14.95 -24.27 27.06
N SER A 180 -15.91 -24.72 26.23
CA SER A 180 -16.11 -26.15 25.96
C SER A 180 -14.98 -26.83 25.14
N ALA A 181 -14.06 -26.06 24.56
CA ALA A 181 -12.86 -26.56 23.89
C ALA A 181 -11.62 -26.48 24.80
N MET A 182 -11.80 -26.08 26.04
CA MET A 182 -10.73 -25.96 27.03
C MET A 182 -10.91 -27.07 28.09
N TYR A 183 -9.85 -27.30 28.85
CA TYR A 183 -9.85 -28.26 29.97
C TYR A 183 -9.05 -27.70 31.16
N PRO A 184 -9.52 -27.96 32.40
CA PRO A 184 -8.78 -27.55 33.61
C PRO A 184 -7.41 -28.23 33.73
N ASN A 185 -6.45 -27.54 34.30
CA ASN A 185 -5.19 -28.17 34.67
C ASN A 185 -5.42 -29.24 35.75
N THR A 186 -4.59 -30.24 35.78
CA THR A 186 -4.62 -31.27 36.88
C THR A 186 -4.25 -30.67 38.24
N THR A 187 -3.35 -29.69 38.24
CA THR A 187 -2.95 -28.97 39.47
C THR A 187 -3.40 -27.52 39.32
N ASN A 188 -4.11 -27.00 40.28
CA ASN A 188 -4.69 -25.66 40.30
C ASN A 188 -5.58 -25.40 39.06
N GLY A 189 -6.30 -26.40 38.59
CA GLY A 189 -7.27 -26.25 37.53
C GLY A 189 -8.55 -25.59 38.00
N CYS A 190 -9.20 -24.84 37.13
CA CYS A 190 -10.55 -24.37 37.40
C CYS A 190 -11.56 -25.53 37.50
N ALA A 191 -12.81 -25.27 37.86
CA ALA A 191 -13.83 -26.29 37.89
C ALA A 191 -14.08 -26.91 36.49
N ASP A 192 -14.55 -28.18 36.49
CA ASP A 192 -14.95 -28.88 35.28
C ASP A 192 -16.04 -28.08 34.51
N LEU A 193 -16.13 -28.36 33.21
CA LEU A 193 -17.08 -27.68 32.32
C LEU A 193 -18.51 -27.78 32.86
N ALA A 194 -19.07 -26.64 33.22
CA ALA A 194 -20.46 -26.51 33.70
C ALA A 194 -21.40 -26.15 32.55
N GLN A 195 -22.67 -26.53 32.71
CA GLN A 195 -23.77 -26.09 31.86
C GLN A 195 -24.84 -25.42 32.74
N THR A 196 -25.21 -24.19 32.37
CA THR A 196 -26.20 -23.40 33.08
C THR A 196 -27.32 -23.01 32.14
N GLU A 197 -28.56 -23.45 32.44
CA GLU A 197 -29.75 -23.01 31.72
C GLU A 197 -30.19 -21.66 32.26
N LEU A 198 -30.38 -20.68 31.38
CA LEU A 198 -30.98 -19.39 31.70
C LEU A 198 -32.45 -19.40 31.30
N SER A 199 -33.30 -18.85 32.14
CA SER A 199 -34.76 -18.97 32.02
C SER A 199 -35.39 -18.49 30.70
N ASN A 200 -34.73 -17.58 30.01
CA ASN A 200 -35.19 -17.00 28.74
C ASN A 200 -34.10 -16.89 27.67
N GLY A 201 -33.01 -17.56 27.86
CA GLY A 201 -31.83 -17.34 27.03
C GLY A 201 -31.08 -18.61 26.60
N PRO A 202 -29.86 -18.46 26.08
CA PRO A 202 -29.02 -19.59 25.74
C PRO A 202 -28.59 -20.37 26.97
N GLU A 203 -28.32 -21.66 26.78
CA GLU A 203 -27.56 -22.44 27.75
C GLU A 203 -26.06 -22.09 27.70
N LEU A 204 -25.51 -21.68 28.84
CA LEU A 204 -24.12 -21.31 28.96
C LEU A 204 -23.30 -22.56 29.25
N LYS A 205 -22.14 -22.68 28.57
CA LYS A 205 -21.08 -23.61 28.92
C LYS A 205 -19.90 -22.83 29.42
N THR A 206 -19.52 -23.05 30.68
CA THR A 206 -18.51 -22.24 31.37
C THR A 206 -17.45 -23.11 32.04
N LEU A 207 -16.25 -22.58 32.15
CA LEU A 207 -15.25 -23.00 33.13
C LEU A 207 -15.24 -21.95 34.24
N ASP A 208 -15.46 -22.40 35.49
CA ASP A 208 -15.61 -21.53 36.63
C ASP A 208 -14.31 -21.43 37.38
N PHE A 209 -13.78 -20.22 37.54
CA PHE A 209 -12.50 -19.91 38.18
C PHE A 209 -12.75 -19.30 39.56
N ASP A 210 -12.13 -19.91 40.60
CA ASP A 210 -12.26 -19.53 42.00
C ASP A 210 -11.84 -18.06 42.23
N LYS A 211 -12.48 -17.44 43.24
CA LYS A 211 -12.22 -16.03 43.59
C LYS A 211 -10.99 -15.85 44.51
N ASP A 212 -10.54 -16.90 45.15
CA ASP A 212 -9.53 -16.85 46.22
C ASP A 212 -8.16 -17.40 45.78
N SER A 213 -8.08 -18.11 44.66
CA SER A 213 -6.87 -18.72 44.15
C SER A 213 -6.73 -18.63 42.63
N ASP A 214 -5.49 -18.50 42.14
CA ASP A 214 -5.20 -18.57 40.74
C ASP A 214 -5.48 -19.96 40.18
N GLU A 215 -6.39 -20.06 39.25
CA GLU A 215 -6.75 -21.31 38.58
C GLU A 215 -6.50 -21.24 37.08
N PHE A 216 -6.32 -22.40 36.47
CA PHE A 216 -5.80 -22.52 35.10
C PHE A 216 -6.66 -23.44 34.24
N ALA A 217 -6.84 -23.06 32.96
CA ALA A 217 -7.34 -23.94 31.93
C ALA A 217 -6.45 -23.85 30.68
N GLN A 218 -6.40 -24.95 29.92
CA GLN A 218 -5.60 -25.03 28.71
C GLN A 218 -6.46 -25.33 27.48
N PHE A 219 -5.94 -24.89 26.34
CA PHE A 219 -6.44 -25.22 25.01
C PHE A 219 -5.30 -25.18 24.01
N ALA A 220 -5.54 -25.72 22.82
CA ALA A 220 -4.54 -25.70 21.77
C ALA A 220 -5.12 -25.12 20.48
N VAL A 221 -4.25 -24.52 19.69
CA VAL A 221 -4.56 -23.94 18.38
C VAL A 221 -3.51 -24.38 17.37
N ALA A 222 -3.97 -24.82 16.18
CA ALA A 222 -3.15 -24.88 14.98
C ALA A 222 -3.46 -23.61 14.18
N PHE A 223 -2.48 -22.73 14.04
CA PHE A 223 -2.67 -21.48 13.31
C PHE A 223 -2.73 -21.72 11.81
N PRO A 224 -3.53 -20.90 11.08
CA PRO A 224 -3.52 -20.96 9.63
C PRO A 224 -2.19 -20.47 9.06
N LYS A 225 -1.82 -20.94 7.88
CA LYS A 225 -0.60 -20.52 7.15
C LYS A 225 -0.50 -19.03 6.88
N SER A 226 -1.61 -18.31 6.98
CA SER A 226 -1.64 -16.85 6.89
C SER A 226 -1.10 -16.13 8.12
N TRP A 227 -0.87 -16.81 9.24
CA TRP A 227 -0.31 -16.21 10.45
C TRP A 227 1.16 -15.81 10.23
N ASN A 228 1.53 -14.62 10.70
CA ASN A 228 2.87 -14.07 10.59
C ASN A 228 3.88 -14.63 11.60
N GLU A 229 3.51 -15.70 12.34
CA GLU A 229 4.33 -16.38 13.36
C GLU A 229 4.75 -15.48 14.53
N GLY A 230 4.10 -14.33 14.65
CA GLY A 230 4.37 -13.35 15.70
C GLY A 230 3.54 -13.54 16.96
N THR A 231 3.50 -12.48 17.76
CA THR A 231 2.71 -12.43 18.99
C THR A 231 1.20 -12.43 18.68
N VAL A 232 0.41 -12.90 19.66
CA VAL A 232 -1.05 -12.82 19.63
C VAL A 232 -1.54 -11.87 20.72
N THR A 233 -2.78 -11.41 20.59
CA THR A 233 -3.51 -10.72 21.66
C THR A 233 -4.83 -11.43 21.90
N PHE A 234 -5.52 -11.15 23.01
CA PHE A 234 -6.79 -11.81 23.30
C PHE A 234 -7.79 -10.91 24.02
N GLN A 235 -9.03 -11.34 24.02
CA GLN A 235 -10.13 -10.89 24.87
C GLN A 235 -10.74 -12.09 25.56
N ALA A 236 -11.00 -11.99 26.86
CA ALA A 236 -11.79 -12.97 27.60
C ALA A 236 -13.27 -12.56 27.59
N PHE A 237 -14.14 -13.52 27.33
CA PHE A 237 -15.60 -13.42 27.42
C PHE A 237 -16.03 -14.23 28.62
N PHE A 238 -16.67 -13.59 29.59
CA PHE A 238 -17.01 -14.24 30.86
C PHE A 238 -18.25 -13.62 31.51
N THR A 239 -18.71 -14.21 32.60
CA THR A 239 -19.79 -13.71 33.42
C THR A 239 -19.53 -14.08 34.87
N ALA A 240 -20.38 -13.61 35.79
CA ALA A 240 -20.44 -14.07 37.17
C ALA A 240 -21.89 -14.21 37.62
N ALA A 241 -22.19 -15.21 38.40
CA ALA A 241 -23.51 -15.38 39.04
C ALA A 241 -23.60 -14.52 40.33
N SER A 242 -23.27 -13.22 40.19
CA SER A 242 -23.15 -12.29 41.33
C SER A 242 -23.62 -10.88 40.94
N THR A 243 -23.98 -10.09 41.94
CA THR A 243 -24.25 -8.66 41.79
C THR A 243 -23.06 -7.80 42.25
N ASP A 244 -21.93 -8.40 42.51
CA ASP A 244 -20.70 -7.69 42.81
C ASP A 244 -20.19 -6.89 41.59
N THR A 245 -19.65 -5.70 41.83
CA THR A 245 -19.10 -4.80 40.81
C THR A 245 -17.60 -4.81 40.75
N GLY A 246 -16.93 -5.70 41.48
CA GLY A 246 -15.49 -5.88 41.46
C GLY A 246 -14.93 -6.18 40.07
N THR A 247 -13.64 -6.10 39.93
CA THR A 247 -12.92 -6.33 38.66
C THR A 247 -12.46 -7.78 38.57
N THR A 248 -12.32 -8.30 37.33
CA THR A 248 -11.74 -9.61 37.05
C THR A 248 -10.53 -9.45 36.14
N ALA A 249 -9.40 -10.02 36.55
CA ALA A 249 -8.16 -10.01 35.77
C ALA A 249 -7.92 -11.38 35.11
N TRP A 250 -7.75 -11.38 33.80
CA TRP A 250 -7.45 -12.56 33.00
C TRP A 250 -6.06 -12.45 32.40
N VAL A 251 -5.29 -13.52 32.41
CA VAL A 251 -3.97 -13.57 31.75
C VAL A 251 -3.85 -14.80 30.88
N LEU A 252 -3.09 -14.70 29.80
CA LEU A 252 -2.84 -15.75 28.81
C LEU A 252 -1.34 -15.92 28.60
N GLN A 253 -0.90 -17.14 28.45
CA GLN A 253 0.47 -17.52 28.08
C GLN A 253 0.41 -18.63 27.03
N GLY A 254 1.46 -18.72 26.18
CA GLY A 254 1.51 -19.69 25.08
C GLY A 254 2.87 -20.35 24.94
N VAL A 255 2.87 -21.56 24.36
CA VAL A 255 4.07 -22.29 23.93
C VAL A 255 3.80 -23.06 22.64
N ALA A 256 4.70 -22.96 21.69
CA ALA A 256 4.68 -23.70 20.43
C ALA A 256 5.57 -24.96 20.55
N LEU A 257 5.12 -26.04 19.94
CA LEU A 257 5.77 -27.35 19.99
C LEU A 257 5.91 -27.90 18.58
N ALA A 258 7.16 -28.03 18.13
CA ALA A 258 7.50 -28.56 16.82
C ALA A 258 7.38 -30.08 16.76
N ASP A 259 7.33 -30.65 15.56
CA ASP A 259 7.44 -32.09 15.34
C ASP A 259 8.74 -32.62 15.97
N ASN A 260 8.64 -33.74 16.70
CA ASN A 260 9.71 -34.34 17.53
C ASN A 260 10.25 -33.42 18.64
N GLY A 261 9.60 -32.28 18.94
CA GLY A 261 9.94 -31.42 20.08
C GLY A 261 9.56 -32.01 21.45
N ASP A 262 10.20 -31.49 22.51
CA ASP A 262 9.86 -31.88 23.86
C ASP A 262 8.53 -31.26 24.30
N LEU A 263 7.51 -32.06 24.56
CA LEU A 263 6.22 -31.60 25.07
C LEU A 263 6.30 -30.97 26.47
N ASN A 264 7.39 -31.20 27.21
CA ASN A 264 7.62 -30.62 28.52
C ASN A 264 8.33 -29.24 28.42
N THR A 265 7.92 -28.42 27.47
CA THR A 265 8.45 -27.07 27.29
C THR A 265 7.61 -26.04 28.07
N ALA A 266 8.30 -25.09 28.72
CA ALA A 266 7.64 -24.08 29.55
C ALA A 266 6.87 -23.07 28.73
N PHE A 267 5.73 -22.64 29.23
CA PHE A 267 4.97 -21.51 28.65
C PHE A 267 5.80 -20.21 28.71
N GLY A 268 5.47 -19.29 27.80
CA GLY A 268 5.96 -17.91 27.84
C GLY A 268 5.41 -17.11 29.00
N THR A 269 5.79 -15.85 29.08
CA THR A 269 5.29 -14.95 30.15
C THR A 269 3.80 -14.69 29.98
N ALA A 270 3.03 -14.81 31.05
CA ALA A 270 1.61 -14.48 31.06
C ALA A 270 1.39 -12.98 30.90
N VAL A 271 0.44 -12.62 30.04
CA VAL A 271 0.05 -11.23 29.75
C VAL A 271 -1.46 -11.12 29.81
N GLY A 272 -1.99 -10.04 30.39
CA GLY A 272 -3.42 -9.77 30.45
C GLY A 272 -3.80 -8.35 30.02
N PRO A 273 -5.06 -8.11 29.69
CA PRO A 273 -5.62 -6.79 29.57
C PRO A 273 -5.80 -6.15 30.96
N THR A 274 -6.17 -4.89 30.98
CA THR A 274 -6.64 -4.25 32.21
C THR A 274 -7.83 -5.03 32.78
N ALA A 275 -7.86 -5.25 34.09
CA ALA A 275 -8.95 -5.94 34.78
C ALA A 275 -10.33 -5.32 34.43
N LYS A 276 -11.30 -6.18 34.17
CA LYS A 276 -12.64 -5.78 33.70
C LYS A 276 -13.61 -5.69 34.88
N ALA A 277 -14.17 -4.50 35.13
CA ALA A 277 -15.23 -4.32 36.12
C ALA A 277 -16.53 -5.00 35.70
N MET A 278 -17.18 -5.66 36.64
CA MET A 278 -18.51 -6.26 36.45
C MET A 278 -19.60 -5.19 36.49
N SER A 279 -20.76 -5.46 35.88
CA SER A 279 -21.89 -4.53 35.78
C SER A 279 -22.71 -4.41 37.09
N GLY A 280 -22.54 -5.34 38.00
CA GLY A 280 -23.41 -5.46 39.17
C GLY A 280 -24.74 -6.21 38.89
N THR A 281 -24.89 -6.80 37.72
CA THR A 281 -26.03 -7.63 37.34
C THR A 281 -25.59 -9.08 37.17
N SER A 282 -26.24 -10.02 37.83
CA SER A 282 -25.93 -11.45 37.74
C SER A 282 -26.13 -11.97 36.32
N ASN A 283 -25.16 -12.73 35.84
CA ASN A 283 -25.11 -13.35 34.51
C ASN A 283 -25.04 -12.36 33.31
N ASP A 284 -24.67 -11.10 33.52
CA ASP A 284 -24.33 -10.19 32.42
C ASP A 284 -23.02 -10.62 31.75
N LEU A 285 -22.98 -10.46 30.44
CA LEU A 285 -21.77 -10.71 29.68
C LEU A 285 -20.73 -9.60 29.93
N ALA A 286 -19.56 -10.01 30.37
CA ALA A 286 -18.38 -9.17 30.47
C ALA A 286 -17.37 -9.54 29.38
N VAL A 287 -16.77 -8.54 28.76
CA VAL A 287 -15.71 -8.71 27.75
C VAL A 287 -14.56 -7.79 28.12
N THR A 288 -13.35 -8.34 28.21
CA THR A 288 -12.16 -7.53 28.51
C THR A 288 -11.83 -6.60 27.34
N ALA A 289 -11.01 -5.58 27.60
CA ALA A 289 -10.25 -4.93 26.52
C ALA A 289 -9.34 -5.97 25.84
N GLU A 290 -8.83 -5.66 24.65
CA GLU A 290 -7.79 -6.47 24.02
C GLU A 290 -6.50 -6.38 24.86
N SER A 291 -5.83 -7.51 25.06
CA SER A 291 -4.59 -7.59 25.85
C SER A 291 -3.42 -6.91 25.15
N GLY A 292 -2.32 -6.69 25.87
CA GLY A 292 -0.99 -6.53 25.30
C GLY A 292 -0.55 -7.77 24.52
N ALA A 293 0.59 -7.66 23.83
CA ALA A 293 1.15 -8.75 23.03
C ALA A 293 1.59 -9.93 23.92
N VAL A 294 1.02 -11.11 23.67
CA VAL A 294 1.39 -12.38 24.29
C VAL A 294 2.45 -13.03 23.40
N THR A 295 3.66 -13.16 23.92
CA THR A 295 4.76 -13.87 23.25
C THR A 295 4.59 -15.37 23.46
N ILE A 296 4.50 -16.12 22.36
CA ILE A 296 4.46 -17.59 22.39
C ILE A 296 5.89 -18.09 22.51
N ALA A 297 6.19 -18.89 23.54
CA ALA A 297 7.51 -19.52 23.71
C ALA A 297 7.72 -20.64 22.66
N GLY A 298 8.95 -21.12 22.48
CA GLY A 298 9.25 -22.29 21.67
C GLY A 298 9.44 -22.02 20.18
N SER A 299 9.68 -20.75 19.76
CA SER A 299 9.92 -20.37 18.34
C SER A 299 8.76 -20.75 17.41
N PRO A 300 7.59 -20.14 17.61
CA PRO A 300 6.36 -20.55 16.93
C PRO A 300 6.46 -20.45 15.40
N SER A 301 5.85 -21.42 14.71
CA SER A 301 5.63 -21.42 13.28
C SER A 301 4.22 -21.91 12.93
N THR A 302 3.80 -21.75 11.65
CA THR A 302 2.48 -22.19 11.19
C THR A 302 2.30 -23.70 11.19
N ASP A 303 3.38 -24.47 11.19
CA ASP A 303 3.35 -25.94 11.18
C ASP A 303 3.38 -26.55 12.59
N GLU A 304 3.39 -25.70 13.63
CA GLU A 304 3.52 -26.16 15.00
C GLU A 304 2.20 -26.21 15.76
N TYR A 305 2.19 -27.03 16.81
CA TYR A 305 1.06 -27.15 17.72
C TYR A 305 1.24 -26.18 18.88
N VAL A 306 0.34 -25.20 18.98
CA VAL A 306 0.47 -24.15 20.00
C VAL A 306 -0.50 -24.39 21.14
N PHE A 307 0.07 -24.61 22.34
CA PHE A 307 -0.70 -24.63 23.57
C PHE A 307 -0.83 -23.24 24.16
N PHE A 308 -2.01 -22.95 24.69
CA PHE A 308 -2.29 -21.79 25.51
C PHE A 308 -2.80 -22.19 26.88
N GLN A 309 -2.47 -21.37 27.87
CA GLN A 309 -3.01 -21.47 29.21
C GLN A 309 -3.62 -20.12 29.58
N ILE A 310 -4.91 -20.12 29.90
CA ILE A 310 -5.65 -19.00 30.46
C ILE A 310 -5.78 -19.15 31.97
N SER A 311 -5.64 -18.06 32.70
CA SER A 311 -5.88 -18.07 34.16
C SER A 311 -6.57 -16.77 34.61
N ARG A 312 -7.23 -16.86 35.76
CA ARG A 312 -7.65 -15.72 36.55
C ARG A 312 -6.51 -15.36 37.50
N ASP A 313 -6.06 -14.11 37.49
CA ASP A 313 -5.04 -13.56 38.39
C ASP A 313 -5.76 -12.86 39.55
N VAL A 314 -6.03 -13.59 40.62
CA VAL A 314 -6.77 -13.05 41.78
C VAL A 314 -5.98 -11.98 42.55
N SER A 315 -4.66 -11.89 42.34
CA SER A 315 -3.87 -10.82 42.92
C SER A 315 -4.07 -9.46 42.26
N ALA A 316 -4.58 -9.45 41.03
CA ALA A 316 -4.82 -8.28 40.21
C ALA A 316 -6.34 -7.96 40.03
N ASP A 317 -7.22 -8.70 40.74
CA ASP A 317 -8.67 -8.50 40.70
C ASP A 317 -9.27 -8.36 42.09
N ASP A 318 -10.55 -7.96 42.18
CA ASP A 318 -11.27 -7.78 43.45
C ASP A 318 -12.74 -8.25 43.36
N LEU A 319 -13.09 -9.03 42.35
CA LEU A 319 -14.44 -9.63 42.24
C LEU A 319 -14.61 -10.71 43.32
N ASN A 320 -15.49 -10.50 44.28
CA ASN A 320 -15.80 -11.45 45.37
C ASN A 320 -16.81 -12.53 44.93
N ALA A 321 -16.56 -13.15 43.79
CA ALA A 321 -17.35 -14.26 43.26
C ALA A 321 -16.51 -15.02 42.22
N ASP A 322 -16.85 -16.29 41.97
CA ASP A 322 -16.21 -17.05 40.89
C ASP A 322 -16.52 -16.42 39.51
N ALA A 323 -15.47 -16.38 38.68
CA ALA A 323 -15.59 -15.91 37.32
C ALA A 323 -15.83 -17.08 36.36
N LYS A 324 -16.91 -17.00 35.58
CA LYS A 324 -17.37 -18.04 34.65
C LYS A 324 -16.94 -17.72 33.24
N LEU A 325 -15.81 -18.34 32.80
CA LEU A 325 -15.29 -18.14 31.46
C LEU A 325 -16.20 -18.79 30.39
N LEU A 326 -16.61 -18.02 29.41
CA LEU A 326 -17.39 -18.46 28.24
C LEU A 326 -16.49 -18.83 27.06
N GLY A 327 -15.36 -18.15 26.94
CA GLY A 327 -14.36 -18.38 25.91
C GLY A 327 -13.36 -17.24 25.74
N VAL A 328 -12.43 -17.47 24.87
CA VAL A 328 -11.36 -16.54 24.52
C VAL A 328 -11.42 -16.24 23.02
N LYS A 329 -11.32 -14.98 22.67
CA LYS A 329 -11.12 -14.54 21.30
C LYS A 329 -9.64 -14.19 21.14
N LEU A 330 -8.92 -14.99 20.39
CA LEU A 330 -7.54 -14.71 20.00
C LEU A 330 -7.50 -13.82 18.77
N PHE A 331 -6.54 -12.92 18.73
CA PHE A 331 -6.22 -12.10 17.56
C PHE A 331 -4.79 -12.39 17.15
N PHE A 332 -4.59 -12.59 15.85
CA PHE A 332 -3.26 -12.80 15.27
C PHE A 332 -3.11 -11.96 14.01
N THR A 333 -1.88 -11.60 13.69
CA THR A 333 -1.58 -10.83 12.48
C THR A 333 -1.36 -11.76 11.30
N THR A 334 -1.93 -11.41 10.16
CA THR A 334 -1.72 -12.13 8.90
C THR A 334 -0.66 -11.43 8.05
N ASP A 335 0.11 -12.20 7.28
CA ASP A 335 1.08 -11.69 6.33
C ASP A 335 0.94 -12.29 4.92
N ALA A 336 0.03 -13.23 4.73
CA ALA A 336 -0.32 -13.84 3.46
C ALA A 336 -1.83 -13.97 3.32
N ALA A 337 -2.33 -14.07 2.08
CA ALA A 337 -3.77 -14.22 1.81
C ALA A 337 -4.21 -15.70 1.80
N ASN A 338 -3.32 -16.61 1.62
CA ASN A 338 -3.58 -18.05 1.46
C ASN A 338 -2.38 -18.90 1.88
N ASP A 339 -2.68 -20.18 2.09
CA ASP A 339 -1.69 -21.26 2.14
C ASP A 339 -0.90 -21.34 0.85
N VAL A 340 0.41 -21.37 0.94
CA VAL A 340 1.34 -21.64 -0.17
C VAL A 340 1.95 -23.01 0.02
#